data_5cdf3f0c261b8009262ccebd2d8d0f4e
#
_entry.id   5cdf3f0c261b8009262ccebd2d8d0f4e
#
_cell.length_a   1.000
_cell.length_b   1.000
_cell.length_c   1.000
_cell.angle_alpha   90.00
_cell.angle_beta   90.00
_cell.angle_gamma   90.00
#
_symmetry.space_group_name_H-M   'P 1'
#
loop_
_entity.id
_entity.type
_entity.pdbx_description
1 polymer ?
#
loop_
_entity_poly.entity_id
_entity_poly.type
_entity_poly.pdbx_seq_one_letter_code
_entity_poly.pdbx_strand_id
1 'polypeptide(L)'
;RVTALCLAARDLLAERRRDGVSLLCAQAMETIEKQYMEEDLSLSGVSEQLHVSPNYLSANMKKYAGDTFMNLLIKKRMEVAHALLTTTGQKIYEVARQCGYSDQHYFSFCFKKYYGVSPAQLRRAESERGGDGA
;
A
#
# COMPACT_ATOMS: atom_id res chain seq x y z
N ARG A 1 13.25 -14.87 -18.67
CA ARG A 1 12.66 -13.53 -18.63
C ARG A 1 12.81 -12.79 -19.95
N VAL A 2 14.01 -12.72 -20.47
CA VAL A 2 14.21 -12.12 -21.79
C VAL A 2 13.44 -12.91 -22.84
N THR A 3 13.41 -14.21 -22.66
CA THR A 3 12.67 -15.08 -23.55
C THR A 3 11.18 -14.71 -23.51
N ALA A 4 10.65 -14.46 -22.34
CA ALA A 4 9.26 -14.09 -22.20
C ALA A 4 8.98 -12.79 -22.96
N LEU A 5 9.90 -11.85 -22.94
CA LEU A 5 9.74 -10.63 -23.69
C LEU A 5 9.67 -10.89 -25.19
N CYS A 6 10.53 -11.76 -25.67
CA CYS A 6 10.55 -12.09 -27.10
C CYS A 6 9.25 -12.77 -27.50
N LEU A 7 8.76 -13.67 -26.66
CA LEU A 7 7.52 -14.35 -26.96
C LEU A 7 6.34 -13.40 -26.97
N ALA A 8 6.35 -12.46 -26.03
CA ALA A 8 5.25 -11.52 -25.92
C ALA A 8 5.26 -10.50 -27.03
N ALA A 9 6.35 -10.36 -27.75
CA ALA A 9 6.46 -9.32 -28.77
C ALA A 9 5.34 -9.42 -29.81
N ARG A 10 4.95 -10.62 -30.15
CA ARG A 10 3.90 -10.82 -31.14
C ARG A 10 2.55 -10.40 -30.61
N ASP A 11 2.28 -10.74 -29.37
CA ASP A 11 0.99 -10.43 -28.78
C ASP A 11 0.86 -8.97 -28.37
N LEU A 12 1.98 -8.28 -28.26
CA LEU A 12 1.98 -6.89 -27.82
C LEU A 12 1.09 -6.00 -28.66
N LEU A 13 1.08 -6.23 -29.95
CA LEU A 13 0.29 -5.38 -30.84
C LEU A 13 -1.20 -5.49 -30.53
N ALA A 14 -1.66 -6.70 -30.27
CA ALA A 14 -3.06 -6.91 -29.96
C ALA A 14 -3.45 -6.41 -28.58
N GLU A 15 -2.52 -6.50 -27.64
CA GLU A 15 -2.81 -6.18 -26.25
C GLU A 15 -2.29 -4.84 -25.81
N ARG A 16 -1.72 -4.09 -26.71
CA ARG A 16 -1.03 -2.87 -26.31
C ARG A 16 -1.91 -1.90 -25.54
N ARG A 17 -3.17 -1.76 -25.95
CA ARG A 17 -4.06 -0.86 -25.25
C ARG A 17 -4.35 -1.34 -23.85
N ARG A 18 -4.66 -2.61 -23.71
CA ARG A 18 -4.93 -3.20 -22.42
C ARG A 18 -3.69 -3.16 -21.55
N ASP A 19 -2.54 -3.44 -22.18
CA ASP A 19 -1.27 -3.39 -21.45
C ASP A 19 -0.94 -1.98 -20.97
N GLY A 20 -1.30 -0.96 -21.76
CA GLY A 20 -1.08 0.41 -21.34
C GLY A 20 -1.85 0.76 -20.09
N VAL A 21 -3.10 0.31 -20.02
CA VAL A 21 -3.93 0.55 -18.85
C VAL A 21 -3.41 -0.26 -17.66
N SER A 22 -3.03 -1.50 -17.91
CA SER A 22 -2.46 -2.34 -16.88
C SER A 22 -1.13 -1.78 -16.38
N LEU A 23 -0.34 -1.21 -17.27
CA LEU A 23 0.91 -0.57 -16.89
C LEU A 23 0.67 0.63 -16.01
N LEU A 24 -0.36 1.42 -16.31
CA LEU A 24 -0.71 2.55 -15.47
C LEU A 24 -1.05 2.10 -14.06
N CYS A 25 -1.83 1.05 -13.93
CA CYS A 25 -2.16 0.49 -12.63
C CYS A 25 -0.89 0.01 -11.93
N ALA A 26 0.00 -0.65 -12.64
CA ALA A 26 1.24 -1.14 -12.07
C ALA A 26 2.11 0.01 -11.58
N GLN A 27 2.15 1.11 -12.32
CA GLN A 27 2.92 2.27 -11.91
C GLN A 27 2.35 2.89 -10.65
N ALA A 28 1.01 2.95 -10.54
CA ALA A 28 0.39 3.47 -9.33
C ALA A 28 0.68 2.57 -8.14
N MET A 29 0.62 1.25 -8.34
CA MET A 29 0.94 0.31 -7.27
C MET A 29 2.39 0.44 -6.83
N GLU A 30 3.29 0.65 -7.78
CA GLU A 30 4.69 0.85 -7.44
C GLU A 30 4.89 2.12 -6.65
N THR A 31 4.14 3.17 -6.99
CA THR A 31 4.21 4.41 -6.23
C THR A 31 3.80 4.17 -4.78
N ILE A 32 2.73 3.40 -4.58
CA ILE A 32 2.32 3.04 -3.23
C ILE A 32 3.44 2.32 -2.49
N GLU A 33 4.08 1.34 -3.15
CA GLU A 33 5.15 0.58 -2.52
C GLU A 33 6.32 1.46 -2.09
N LYS A 34 6.62 2.47 -2.88
CA LYS A 34 7.80 3.28 -2.62
C LYS A 34 7.53 4.52 -1.79
N GLN A 35 6.28 5.00 -1.78
CA GLN A 35 5.97 6.29 -1.16
C GLN A 35 4.87 6.21 -0.12
N TYR A 36 4.52 5.03 0.35
CA TYR A 36 3.42 4.91 1.33
C TYR A 36 3.70 5.71 2.60
N MET A 37 4.97 5.93 2.93
CA MET A 37 5.35 6.65 4.14
C MET A 37 5.16 8.16 4.00
N GLU A 38 4.87 8.64 2.82
CA GLU A 38 4.63 10.07 2.64
C GLU A 38 3.18 10.37 2.98
N GLU A 39 3.01 11.24 3.98
CA GLU A 39 1.68 11.50 4.51
C GLU A 39 0.76 12.09 3.47
N ASP A 40 1.29 12.92 2.58
CA ASP A 40 0.49 13.64 1.59
C ASP A 40 0.30 12.86 0.29
N LEU A 41 0.71 11.61 0.23
CA LEU A 41 0.46 10.81 -0.97
C LEU A 41 -1.04 10.69 -1.20
N SER A 42 -1.48 11.02 -2.40
CA SER A 42 -2.90 11.07 -2.71
C SER A 42 -3.15 10.62 -4.14
N LEU A 43 -4.40 10.27 -4.41
CA LEU A 43 -4.81 9.93 -5.76
C LEU A 43 -4.53 11.07 -6.74
N SER A 44 -4.84 12.30 -6.32
CA SER A 44 -4.59 13.46 -7.18
C SER A 44 -3.11 13.60 -7.51
N GLY A 45 -2.25 13.48 -6.50
CA GLY A 45 -0.82 13.63 -6.71
C GLY A 45 -0.26 12.57 -7.64
N VAL A 46 -0.69 11.33 -7.45
CA VAL A 46 -0.21 10.24 -8.29
C VAL A 46 -0.73 10.39 -9.71
N SER A 47 -2.00 10.75 -9.86
CA SER A 47 -2.56 10.92 -11.20
C SER A 47 -1.84 12.03 -11.94
N GLU A 48 -1.45 13.08 -11.23
CA GLU A 48 -0.69 14.16 -11.83
C GLU A 48 0.70 13.67 -12.29
N GLN A 49 1.35 12.88 -11.45
CA GLN A 49 2.65 12.32 -11.82
C GLN A 49 2.54 11.43 -13.06
N LEU A 50 1.44 10.71 -13.19
CA LEU A 50 1.24 9.79 -14.31
C LEU A 50 0.54 10.44 -15.49
N HIS A 51 0.24 11.74 -15.39
CA HIS A 51 -0.34 12.52 -16.49
C HIS A 51 -1.70 11.99 -16.93
N VAL A 52 -2.53 11.60 -15.96
CA VAL A 52 -3.90 11.17 -16.21
C VAL A 52 -4.82 11.85 -15.22
N SER A 53 -6.12 11.80 -15.49
CA SER A 53 -7.08 12.37 -14.54
C SER A 53 -7.26 11.43 -13.35
N PRO A 54 -7.61 11.98 -12.17
CA PRO A 54 -7.86 11.13 -11.01
C PRO A 54 -8.99 10.12 -11.27
N ASN A 55 -10.04 10.53 -11.99
CA ASN A 55 -11.15 9.63 -12.28
C ASN A 55 -10.69 8.46 -13.14
N TYR A 56 -9.85 8.74 -14.12
CA TYR A 56 -9.35 7.70 -14.99
C TYR A 56 -8.48 6.71 -14.22
N LEU A 57 -7.58 7.25 -13.39
CA LEU A 57 -6.71 6.39 -12.58
C LEU A 57 -7.53 5.57 -11.60
N SER A 58 -8.52 6.18 -10.97
CA SER A 58 -9.37 5.48 -10.01
C SER A 58 -10.10 4.32 -10.67
N ALA A 59 -10.68 4.55 -11.84
CA ALA A 59 -11.39 3.51 -12.57
C ALA A 59 -10.45 2.38 -12.97
N ASN A 60 -9.25 2.74 -13.39
CA ASN A 60 -8.24 1.75 -13.76
C ASN A 60 -7.86 0.87 -12.58
N MET A 61 -7.63 1.49 -11.45
CA MET A 61 -7.21 0.72 -10.29
C MET A 61 -8.30 -0.21 -9.81
N LYS A 62 -9.55 0.24 -9.84
CA LYS A 62 -10.64 -0.64 -9.48
C LYS A 62 -10.74 -1.82 -10.42
N LYS A 63 -10.53 -1.58 -11.70
CA LYS A 63 -10.65 -2.63 -12.69
C LYS A 63 -9.51 -3.63 -12.63
N TYR A 64 -8.27 -3.16 -12.49
CA TYR A 64 -7.10 -4.02 -12.61
C TYR A 64 -6.46 -4.39 -11.28
N ALA A 65 -6.63 -3.58 -10.24
CA ALA A 65 -6.10 -3.89 -8.92
C ALA A 65 -7.19 -4.32 -7.94
N GLY A 66 -8.45 -4.17 -8.33
CA GLY A 66 -9.56 -4.67 -7.52
C GLY A 66 -10.03 -3.75 -6.42
N ASP A 67 -9.42 -2.58 -6.27
CA ASP A 67 -9.80 -1.67 -5.19
C ASP A 67 -9.40 -0.25 -5.53
N THR A 68 -9.81 0.69 -4.69
CA THR A 68 -9.46 2.09 -4.90
C THR A 68 -8.02 2.35 -4.51
N PHE A 69 -7.47 3.44 -5.04
CA PHE A 69 -6.11 3.85 -4.67
C PHE A 69 -5.97 4.01 -3.16
N MET A 70 -6.92 4.71 -2.55
CA MET A 70 -6.82 4.97 -1.10
C MET A 70 -6.89 3.70 -0.29
N ASN A 71 -7.77 2.78 -0.67
CA ASN A 71 -7.86 1.52 0.06
C ASN A 71 -6.57 0.72 -0.06
N LEU A 72 -5.96 0.73 -1.24
CA LEU A 72 -4.71 0.02 -1.44
C LEU A 72 -3.57 0.68 -0.69
N LEU A 73 -3.57 2.01 -0.62
CA LEU A 73 -2.57 2.74 0.16
C LEU A 73 -2.71 2.42 1.64
N ILE A 74 -3.95 2.45 2.15
CA ILE A 74 -4.20 2.14 3.55
C ILE A 74 -3.77 0.71 3.86
N LYS A 75 -4.08 -0.22 2.96
CA LYS A 75 -3.68 -1.60 3.13
C LYS A 75 -2.16 -1.71 3.27
N LYS A 76 -1.42 -1.04 2.40
CA LYS A 76 0.04 -1.08 2.47
C LYS A 76 0.53 -0.49 3.78
N ARG A 77 0.01 0.66 4.17
CA ARG A 77 0.41 1.31 5.41
C ARG A 77 0.13 0.42 6.62
N MET A 78 -1.04 -0.22 6.64
CA MET A 78 -1.41 -1.08 7.75
C MET A 78 -0.57 -2.34 7.80
N GLU A 79 -0.24 -2.91 6.65
CA GLU A 79 0.61 -4.09 6.61
C GLU A 79 2.01 -3.80 7.13
N VAL A 80 2.56 -2.65 6.75
CA VAL A 80 3.87 -2.26 7.26
C VAL A 80 3.81 -2.01 8.75
N ALA A 81 2.75 -1.32 9.21
CA ALA A 81 2.59 -1.06 10.64
C ALA A 81 2.49 -2.36 11.42
N HIS A 82 1.71 -3.30 10.93
CA HIS A 82 1.57 -4.60 11.58
C HIS A 82 2.92 -5.29 11.71
N ALA A 83 3.70 -5.30 10.64
CA ALA A 83 5.01 -5.91 10.67
C ALA A 83 5.93 -5.24 11.67
N LEU A 84 5.95 -3.91 11.69
CA LEU A 84 6.81 -3.19 12.62
C LEU A 84 6.39 -3.42 14.07
N LEU A 85 5.09 -3.48 14.32
CA LEU A 85 4.60 -3.69 15.68
C LEU A 85 4.94 -5.07 16.21
N THR A 86 5.01 -6.06 15.33
CA THR A 86 5.25 -7.44 15.74
C THR A 86 6.72 -7.85 15.67
N THR A 87 7.56 -7.09 14.96
CA THR A 87 8.94 -7.49 14.77
C THR A 87 9.95 -6.51 15.36
N THR A 88 9.52 -5.34 15.82
CA THR A 88 10.43 -4.35 16.38
C THR A 88 9.93 -3.84 17.70
N GLY A 89 10.81 -3.19 18.45
CA GLY A 89 10.43 -2.53 19.70
C GLY A 89 10.16 -1.05 19.54
N GLN A 90 9.94 -0.59 18.32
CA GLN A 90 9.72 0.83 18.09
C GLN A 90 8.47 1.30 18.80
N LYS A 91 8.48 2.53 19.24
CA LYS A 91 7.31 3.12 19.88
C LYS A 91 6.20 3.30 18.87
N ILE A 92 4.97 3.31 19.36
CA ILE A 92 3.81 3.37 18.47
C ILE A 92 3.85 4.64 17.62
N TYR A 93 4.26 5.78 18.19
CA TYR A 93 4.32 7.00 17.40
C TYR A 93 5.39 6.91 16.31
N GLU A 94 6.46 6.15 16.56
CA GLU A 94 7.48 5.95 15.54
C GLU A 94 6.97 5.10 14.40
N VAL A 95 6.23 4.05 14.74
CA VAL A 95 5.60 3.21 13.73
C VAL A 95 4.62 4.03 12.90
N ALA A 96 3.80 4.83 13.58
CA ALA A 96 2.83 5.67 12.89
C ALA A 96 3.51 6.57 11.86
N ARG A 97 4.59 7.22 12.29
CA ARG A 97 5.30 8.15 11.42
C ARG A 97 5.91 7.44 10.22
N GLN A 98 6.47 6.27 10.43
CA GLN A 98 7.08 5.50 9.35
C GLN A 98 6.03 5.02 8.34
N CYS A 99 4.78 4.94 8.75
CA CYS A 99 3.71 4.50 7.88
C CYS A 99 2.92 5.66 7.28
N GLY A 100 3.41 6.88 7.42
CA GLY A 100 2.77 8.02 6.78
C GLY A 100 1.73 8.73 7.62
N TYR A 101 1.71 8.49 8.93
CA TYR A 101 0.78 9.15 9.84
C TYR A 101 1.54 10.05 10.79
N SER A 102 1.24 11.33 10.77
CA SER A 102 1.87 12.27 11.69
C SER A 102 1.22 12.27 13.06
N ASP A 103 -0.04 11.83 13.13
CA ASP A 103 -0.83 11.83 14.37
C ASP A 103 -0.99 10.40 14.85
N GLN A 104 -0.40 10.10 16.02
CA GLN A 104 -0.46 8.75 16.55
C GLN A 104 -1.89 8.33 16.88
N HIS A 105 -2.71 9.26 17.36
CA HIS A 105 -4.08 8.93 17.71
C HIS A 105 -4.90 8.57 16.49
N TYR A 106 -4.72 9.31 15.42
CA TYR A 106 -5.41 8.99 14.18
C TYR A 106 -4.92 7.66 13.63
N PHE A 107 -3.61 7.42 13.70
CA PHE A 107 -3.05 6.15 13.27
C PHE A 107 -3.67 4.99 14.05
N SER A 108 -3.75 5.13 15.36
CA SER A 108 -4.31 4.07 16.20
C SER A 108 -5.77 3.82 15.86
N PHE A 109 -6.51 4.89 15.58
CA PHE A 109 -7.91 4.75 15.17
C PHE A 109 -8.02 3.97 13.86
N CYS A 110 -7.22 4.32 12.87
CA CYS A 110 -7.24 3.64 11.58
C CYS A 110 -6.80 2.18 11.72
N PHE A 111 -5.78 1.94 12.52
CA PHE A 111 -5.27 0.60 12.73
C PHE A 111 -6.32 -0.28 13.37
N LYS A 112 -6.97 0.23 14.41
CA LYS A 112 -8.00 -0.55 15.09
C LYS A 112 -9.18 -0.81 14.15
N LYS A 113 -9.52 0.18 13.34
CA LYS A 113 -10.61 -0.01 12.38
C LYS A 113 -10.26 -1.08 11.35
N TYR A 114 -9.00 -1.14 10.96
CA TYR A 114 -8.57 -2.07 9.93
C TYR A 114 -8.41 -3.50 10.47
N TYR A 115 -7.80 -3.64 11.63
CA TYR A 115 -7.48 -4.96 12.20
C TYR A 115 -8.37 -5.39 13.34
N GLY A 116 -9.18 -4.50 13.88
CA GLY A 116 -10.05 -4.84 15.00
C GLY A 116 -9.40 -4.71 16.36
N VAL A 117 -8.09 -4.48 16.41
CA VAL A 117 -7.38 -4.27 17.68
C VAL A 117 -6.49 -3.07 17.53
N SER A 118 -6.18 -2.43 18.65
CA SER A 118 -5.28 -1.27 18.61
C SER A 118 -3.83 -1.71 18.48
N PRO A 119 -2.95 -0.79 18.06
CA PRO A 119 -1.52 -1.14 17.99
C PRO A 119 -0.97 -1.61 19.33
N ALA A 120 -1.39 -1.00 20.41
CA ALA A 120 -0.91 -1.40 21.74
C ALA A 120 -1.40 -2.79 22.09
N GLN A 121 -2.65 -3.10 21.74
CA GLN A 121 -3.20 -4.43 22.00
C GLN A 121 -2.47 -5.50 21.21
N LEU A 122 -2.18 -5.22 19.95
CA LEU A 122 -1.44 -6.16 19.13
C LEU A 122 -0.05 -6.39 19.70
N ARG A 123 0.64 -5.34 20.08
CA ARG A 123 1.99 -5.47 20.62
C ARG A 123 2.00 -6.24 21.92
N ARG A 124 1.00 -6.03 22.76
CA ARG A 124 0.91 -6.75 24.02
C ARG A 124 0.69 -8.25 23.76
N ALA A 125 -0.16 -8.57 22.82
CA ALA A 125 -0.40 -9.97 22.48
C ALA A 125 0.85 -10.64 21.93
N GLU A 126 1.63 -9.92 21.11
CA GLU A 126 2.87 -10.47 20.58
C GLU A 126 3.91 -10.67 21.68
N SER A 127 3.98 -9.72 22.62
CA SER A 127 4.89 -9.85 23.74
C SER A 127 4.57 -11.08 24.57
N GLU A 128 3.29 -11.30 24.84
CA GLU A 128 2.89 -12.45 25.66
C GLU A 128 3.19 -13.74 24.92
N ARG A 129 2.96 -13.76 23.61
CA ARG A 129 3.26 -14.95 22.83
C ARG A 129 4.76 -15.23 22.78
N GLY A 130 5.55 -14.16 22.60
CA GLY A 130 7.00 -14.30 22.59
C GLY A 130 7.53 -14.77 23.93
N GLY A 131 6.94 -14.27 25.01
CA GLY A 131 7.34 -14.69 26.34
C GLY A 131 7.09 -16.15 26.57
N ASP A 132 5.96 -16.63 26.09
CA ASP A 132 5.64 -18.05 26.23
C ASP A 132 6.59 -18.91 25.41
N GLY A 133 6.99 -18.42 24.25
CA GLY A 133 7.91 -19.17 23.41
C GLY A 133 9.32 -19.21 23.92
N ALA A 134 9.64 -18.26 24.78
CA ALA A 134 10.96 -18.24 25.36
C ALA A 134 11.04 -19.24 26.50
#